data_fec2da94372bd6ec94f065704abb1222
#
_entry.id   fec2da94372bd6ec94f065704abb1222
#
_cell.length_a   1.000
_cell.length_b   1.000
_cell.length_c   1.000
_cell.angle_alpha   90.00
_cell.angle_beta   90.00
_cell.angle_gamma   90.00
#
_symmetry.space_group_name_H-M   'P 1'
#
loop_
_entity.id
_entity.type
_entity.pdbx_description
1 polymer ?
#
loop_
_entity_poly.entity_id
_entity_poly.type
_entity_poly.pdbx_seq_one_letter_code
_entity_poly.pdbx_strand_id
1 'polypeptide(L)'
;MAKNNDKRAERMARSNRNVNRAITVLMAGVIAEFYLLMVNNYYVKGGVGQVLTMMTVLQVIDYIGCALFGAGLVVWLMRKKWTRFAPAAPWLLCIGFFFAVSSILMLKVYPQGTTMMCVIVPVVMLIGIVFLLYPREFSVQAVGLTASLMAMYLIHRGSGSDTWGGIVTGCSILAICVVAVLGVAVFKAGKNDGKLKKLGDLRIVSQDGDYKLIYAVLAVCALAIVAALAVSSIAYYGLWVLAIGTFLLAVYYTCLLYTSPSPRD
;
A
#
# COMPACT_ATOMS: atom_id res chain seq x y z
N MET A 1 40.22 11.63 9.10
CA MET A 1 39.31 12.51 8.37
C MET A 1 38.74 11.88 7.10
N ALA A 2 39.49 11.18 6.24
CA ALA A 2 39.01 10.54 5.00
C ALA A 2 37.84 9.59 5.22
N LYS A 3 37.92 8.65 6.18
CA LYS A 3 36.88 7.64 6.48
C LYS A 3 35.51 8.25 6.89
N ASN A 4 35.49 9.46 7.42
CA ASN A 4 34.26 10.17 7.79
C ASN A 4 33.61 10.85 6.57
N ASN A 5 34.42 11.30 5.61
CA ASN A 5 33.93 11.89 4.35
C ASN A 5 33.31 10.81 3.45
N ASP A 6 33.89 9.61 3.38
CA ASP A 6 33.35 8.48 2.62
C ASP A 6 31.97 8.05 3.16
N LYS A 7 31.83 7.93 4.49
CA LYS A 7 30.53 7.61 5.10
C LYS A 7 29.46 8.68 4.87
N ARG A 8 29.85 9.97 4.79
CA ARG A 8 28.93 11.05 4.46
C ARG A 8 28.49 10.98 2.99
N ALA A 9 29.45 10.75 2.07
CA ALA A 9 29.16 10.59 0.66
C ALA A 9 28.23 9.39 0.40
N GLU A 10 28.46 8.24 1.04
CA GLU A 10 27.59 7.08 0.96
C GLU A 10 26.15 7.34 1.49
N ARG A 11 26.02 8.07 2.61
CA ARG A 11 24.70 8.44 3.16
C ARG A 11 23.95 9.38 2.23
N MET A 12 24.61 10.40 1.67
CA MET A 12 23.99 11.31 0.69
C MET A 12 23.60 10.56 -0.59
N ALA A 13 24.43 9.67 -1.10
CA ALA A 13 24.13 8.85 -2.26
C ALA A 13 22.93 7.93 -2.01
N ARG A 14 22.81 7.36 -0.79
CA ARG A 14 21.66 6.53 -0.41
C ARG A 14 20.37 7.37 -0.29
N SER A 15 20.45 8.56 0.31
CA SER A 15 19.32 9.49 0.43
C SER A 15 18.82 9.90 -0.95
N ASN A 16 19.70 10.35 -1.84
CA ASN A 16 19.35 10.72 -3.20
C ASN A 16 18.72 9.57 -3.99
N ARG A 17 19.19 8.34 -3.78
CA ARG A 17 18.61 7.15 -4.41
C ARG A 17 17.19 6.87 -3.93
N ASN A 18 16.91 7.07 -2.63
CA ASN A 18 15.57 6.89 -2.08
C ASN A 18 14.62 7.97 -2.59
N VAL A 19 15.06 9.22 -2.65
CA VAL A 19 14.28 10.33 -3.22
C VAL A 19 13.96 10.08 -4.70
N ASN A 20 14.94 9.67 -5.50
CA ASN A 20 14.70 9.32 -6.91
C ASN A 20 13.68 8.18 -7.06
N ARG A 21 13.75 7.16 -6.21
CA ARG A 21 12.75 6.06 -6.20
C ARG A 21 11.36 6.56 -5.81
N ALA A 22 11.27 7.47 -4.82
CA ALA A 22 10.00 8.05 -4.41
C ALA A 22 9.37 8.87 -5.54
N ILE A 23 10.16 9.65 -6.27
CA ILE A 23 9.71 10.39 -7.46
C ILE A 23 9.23 9.41 -8.55
N THR A 24 9.94 8.30 -8.77
CA THR A 24 9.51 7.26 -9.73
C THR A 24 8.17 6.65 -9.35
N VAL A 25 7.95 6.33 -8.06
CA VAL A 25 6.67 5.81 -7.55
C VAL A 25 5.56 6.84 -7.72
N LEU A 26 5.84 8.11 -7.41
CA LEU A 26 4.89 9.21 -7.60
C LEU A 26 4.47 9.34 -9.08
N MET A 27 5.43 9.39 -10.00
CA MET A 27 5.15 9.49 -11.42
C MET A 27 4.36 8.29 -11.95
N ALA A 28 4.73 7.08 -11.54
CA ALA A 28 4.00 5.87 -11.90
C ALA A 28 2.55 5.89 -11.38
N GLY A 29 2.35 6.36 -10.14
CA GLY A 29 1.03 6.50 -9.55
C GLY A 29 0.16 7.53 -10.27
N VAL A 30 0.73 8.69 -10.63
CA VAL A 30 0.02 9.72 -11.41
C VAL A 30 -0.39 9.21 -12.79
N ILE A 31 0.48 8.47 -13.48
CA ILE A 31 0.16 7.87 -14.78
C ILE A 31 -0.97 6.82 -14.62
N ALA A 32 -0.88 5.98 -13.60
CA ALA A 32 -1.91 4.99 -13.30
C ALA A 32 -3.27 5.65 -12.97
N GLU A 33 -3.25 6.72 -12.18
CA GLU A 33 -4.47 7.47 -11.83
C GLU A 33 -5.07 8.16 -13.07
N PHE A 34 -4.26 8.73 -13.92
CA PHE A 34 -4.73 9.32 -15.19
C PHE A 34 -5.42 8.27 -16.07
N TYR A 35 -4.83 7.06 -16.18
CA TYR A 35 -5.48 5.94 -16.86
C TYR A 35 -6.84 5.58 -16.25
N LEU A 36 -6.93 5.50 -14.92
CA LEU A 36 -8.18 5.18 -14.22
C LEU A 36 -9.25 6.25 -14.42
N LEU A 37 -8.88 7.52 -14.35
CA LEU A 37 -9.79 8.65 -14.61
C LEU A 37 -10.30 8.65 -16.05
N MET A 38 -9.44 8.33 -17.02
CA MET A 38 -9.85 8.15 -18.41
C MET A 38 -10.87 7.02 -18.55
N VAL A 39 -10.58 5.86 -17.95
CA VAL A 39 -11.52 4.73 -17.94
C VAL A 39 -12.84 5.14 -17.25
N ASN A 40 -12.77 5.81 -16.11
CA ASN A 40 -13.99 6.26 -15.39
C ASN A 40 -14.87 7.18 -16.25
N ASN A 41 -14.25 8.07 -17.02
CA ASN A 41 -14.98 9.01 -17.87
C ASN A 41 -15.72 8.29 -19.02
N TYR A 42 -15.07 7.31 -19.67
CA TYR A 42 -15.66 6.58 -20.82
C TYR A 42 -16.53 5.39 -20.39
N TYR A 43 -16.19 4.72 -19.30
CA TYR A 43 -16.87 3.50 -18.85
C TYR A 43 -18.04 3.75 -17.92
N VAL A 44 -17.96 4.74 -17.04
CA VAL A 44 -19.03 5.03 -16.04
C VAL A 44 -19.91 6.17 -16.50
N LYS A 45 -19.33 7.22 -17.10
CA LYS A 45 -20.09 8.44 -17.51
C LYS A 45 -20.41 8.48 -19.00
N GLY A 46 -19.89 7.53 -19.79
CA GLY A 46 -20.06 7.48 -21.24
C GLY A 46 -21.45 7.00 -21.66
N GLY A 47 -21.80 7.25 -22.93
CA GLY A 47 -22.99 6.70 -23.55
C GLY A 47 -22.89 5.17 -23.77
N VAL A 48 -24.03 4.51 -24.02
CA VAL A 48 -24.10 3.03 -24.13
C VAL A 48 -23.07 2.46 -25.12
N GLY A 49 -22.86 3.08 -26.28
CA GLY A 49 -21.85 2.64 -27.25
C GLY A 49 -20.42 2.74 -26.72
N GLN A 50 -20.10 3.81 -25.97
CA GLN A 50 -18.79 4.00 -25.37
C GLN A 50 -18.52 2.97 -24.26
N VAL A 51 -19.53 2.66 -23.46
CA VAL A 51 -19.46 1.65 -22.40
C VAL A 51 -19.16 0.27 -22.97
N LEU A 52 -19.88 -0.15 -24.04
CA LEU A 52 -19.65 -1.43 -24.70
C LEU A 52 -18.24 -1.54 -25.30
N THR A 53 -17.80 -0.48 -25.98
CA THR A 53 -16.43 -0.43 -26.52
C THR A 53 -15.39 -0.53 -25.40
N MET A 54 -15.60 0.21 -24.30
CA MET A 54 -14.68 0.20 -23.16
C MET A 54 -14.66 -1.14 -22.42
N MET A 55 -15.79 -1.85 -22.33
CA MET A 55 -15.85 -3.24 -21.85
C MET A 55 -14.91 -4.15 -22.65
N THR A 56 -14.98 -4.09 -23.97
CA THR A 56 -14.13 -4.90 -24.85
C THR A 56 -12.65 -4.53 -24.66
N VAL A 57 -12.33 -3.25 -24.59
CA VAL A 57 -10.96 -2.77 -24.33
C VAL A 57 -10.44 -3.26 -22.97
N LEU A 58 -11.24 -3.18 -21.92
CA LEU A 58 -10.87 -3.67 -20.59
C LEU A 58 -10.65 -5.18 -20.56
N GLN A 59 -11.43 -5.97 -21.31
CA GLN A 59 -11.20 -7.41 -21.44
C GLN A 59 -9.85 -7.71 -22.12
N VAL A 60 -9.50 -6.97 -23.17
CA VAL A 60 -8.19 -7.13 -23.83
C VAL A 60 -7.06 -6.75 -22.89
N ILE A 61 -7.21 -5.64 -22.13
CA ILE A 61 -6.23 -5.21 -21.12
C ILE A 61 -6.09 -6.25 -20.00
N ASP A 62 -7.17 -6.92 -19.60
CA ASP A 62 -7.13 -8.00 -18.63
C ASP A 62 -6.29 -9.17 -19.10
N TYR A 63 -6.53 -9.66 -20.32
CA TYR A 63 -5.71 -10.74 -20.91
C TYR A 63 -4.23 -10.36 -21.01
N ILE A 64 -3.93 -9.14 -21.45
CA ILE A 64 -2.55 -8.63 -21.54
C ILE A 64 -1.95 -8.53 -20.13
N GLY A 65 -2.69 -8.02 -19.15
CA GLY A 65 -2.25 -7.91 -17.76
C GLY A 65 -1.93 -9.27 -17.15
N CYS A 66 -2.81 -10.24 -17.32
CA CYS A 66 -2.60 -11.62 -16.87
C CYS A 66 -1.38 -12.28 -17.54
N ALA A 67 -1.20 -12.07 -18.85
CA ALA A 67 -0.04 -12.58 -19.59
C ALA A 67 1.27 -11.95 -19.09
N LEU A 68 1.30 -10.64 -18.88
CA LEU A 68 2.47 -9.93 -18.35
C LEU A 68 2.80 -10.36 -16.90
N PHE A 69 1.78 -10.55 -16.08
CA PHE A 69 1.95 -11.04 -14.71
C PHE A 69 2.51 -12.47 -14.71
N GLY A 70 1.95 -13.36 -15.54
CA GLY A 70 2.44 -14.73 -15.70
C GLY A 70 3.88 -14.77 -16.21
N ALA A 71 4.21 -13.98 -17.22
CA ALA A 71 5.59 -13.85 -17.74
C ALA A 71 6.55 -13.33 -16.65
N GLY A 72 6.13 -12.31 -15.88
CA GLY A 72 6.88 -11.78 -14.76
C GLY A 72 7.17 -12.83 -13.68
N LEU A 73 6.16 -13.66 -13.34
CA LEU A 73 6.32 -14.78 -12.40
C LEU A 73 7.33 -15.82 -12.91
N VAL A 74 7.25 -16.21 -14.18
CA VAL A 74 8.18 -17.16 -14.78
C VAL A 74 9.62 -16.62 -14.73
N VAL A 75 9.83 -15.37 -15.15
CA VAL A 75 11.16 -14.72 -15.08
C VAL A 75 11.65 -14.62 -13.64
N TRP A 76 10.77 -14.31 -12.68
CA TRP A 76 11.15 -14.22 -11.26
C TRP A 76 11.55 -15.58 -10.67
N LEU A 77 10.81 -16.65 -11.00
CA LEU A 77 11.13 -18.01 -10.56
C LEU A 77 12.43 -18.51 -11.21
N MET A 78 12.64 -18.18 -12.49
CA MET A 78 13.82 -18.58 -13.27
C MET A 78 14.99 -17.58 -13.16
N ARG A 79 14.96 -16.61 -12.25
CA ARG A 79 15.98 -15.55 -12.12
C ARG A 79 17.41 -16.06 -11.97
N LYS A 80 17.60 -17.28 -11.42
CA LYS A 80 18.93 -17.92 -11.33
C LYS A 80 19.48 -18.36 -12.69
N LYS A 81 18.59 -18.73 -13.62
CA LYS A 81 18.95 -19.21 -14.95
C LYS A 81 19.00 -18.06 -15.97
N TRP A 82 18.11 -17.07 -15.83
CA TRP A 82 17.94 -15.94 -16.76
C TRP A 82 18.40 -14.63 -16.10
N THR A 83 19.68 -14.54 -15.80
CA THR A 83 20.28 -13.37 -15.13
C THR A 83 20.10 -12.07 -15.90
N ARG A 84 20.07 -12.13 -17.25
CA ARG A 84 19.91 -10.96 -18.12
C ARG A 84 18.51 -10.31 -17.99
N PHE A 85 17.46 -11.09 -17.76
CA PHE A 85 16.08 -10.60 -17.63
C PHE A 85 15.64 -10.42 -16.15
N ALA A 86 16.45 -10.86 -15.21
CA ALA A 86 16.17 -10.76 -13.78
C ALA A 86 15.78 -9.34 -13.31
N PRO A 87 16.40 -8.24 -13.79
CA PRO A 87 16.01 -6.89 -13.36
C PRO A 87 14.65 -6.42 -13.91
N ALA A 88 14.16 -7.02 -15.00
CA ALA A 88 12.86 -6.70 -15.57
C ALA A 88 11.69 -7.39 -14.84
N ALA A 89 11.94 -8.50 -14.13
CA ALA A 89 10.92 -9.28 -13.44
C ALA A 89 10.02 -8.46 -12.49
N PRO A 90 10.55 -7.62 -11.57
CA PRO A 90 9.71 -6.86 -10.66
C PRO A 90 8.81 -5.84 -11.39
N TRP A 91 9.29 -5.25 -12.48
CA TRP A 91 8.51 -4.32 -13.28
C TRP A 91 7.36 -5.03 -14.01
N LEU A 92 7.63 -6.17 -14.63
CA LEU A 92 6.62 -6.99 -15.30
C LEU A 92 5.55 -7.47 -14.30
N LEU A 93 5.97 -7.89 -13.10
CA LEU A 93 5.05 -8.29 -12.04
C LEU A 93 4.16 -7.14 -11.58
N CYS A 94 4.74 -5.96 -11.29
CA CYS A 94 3.97 -4.81 -10.83
C CYS A 94 2.99 -4.29 -11.88
N ILE A 95 3.45 -4.15 -13.13
CA ILE A 95 2.62 -3.65 -14.23
C ILE A 95 1.52 -4.66 -14.58
N GLY A 96 1.88 -5.94 -14.72
CA GLY A 96 0.92 -7.01 -15.00
C GLY A 96 -0.12 -7.17 -13.91
N PHE A 97 0.30 -7.14 -12.64
CA PHE A 97 -0.60 -7.18 -11.49
C PHE A 97 -1.57 -6.00 -11.48
N PHE A 98 -1.07 -4.78 -11.73
CA PHE A 98 -1.91 -3.58 -11.77
C PHE A 98 -2.99 -3.69 -12.85
N PHE A 99 -2.61 -4.03 -14.09
CA PHE A 99 -3.59 -4.13 -15.18
C PHE A 99 -4.56 -5.29 -14.98
N ALA A 100 -4.12 -6.46 -14.54
CA ALA A 100 -4.99 -7.60 -14.28
C ALA A 100 -6.00 -7.28 -13.15
N VAL A 101 -5.53 -6.82 -11.98
CA VAL A 101 -6.42 -6.54 -10.85
C VAL A 101 -7.38 -5.39 -11.17
N SER A 102 -6.90 -4.29 -11.78
CA SER A 102 -7.75 -3.16 -12.14
C SER A 102 -8.85 -3.56 -13.12
N SER A 103 -8.51 -4.28 -14.19
CA SER A 103 -9.49 -4.71 -15.21
C SER A 103 -10.52 -5.68 -14.66
N ILE A 104 -10.08 -6.70 -13.88
CA ILE A 104 -10.98 -7.66 -13.24
C ILE A 104 -11.97 -6.94 -12.31
N LEU A 105 -11.46 -6.01 -11.48
CA LEU A 105 -12.29 -5.29 -10.53
C LEU A 105 -13.32 -4.41 -11.24
N MET A 106 -12.92 -3.70 -12.30
CA MET A 106 -13.82 -2.85 -13.10
C MET A 106 -14.88 -3.65 -13.84
N LEU A 107 -14.54 -4.82 -14.40
CA LEU A 107 -15.47 -5.67 -15.13
C LEU A 107 -16.45 -6.40 -14.21
N LYS A 108 -15.98 -6.89 -13.05
CA LYS A 108 -16.81 -7.67 -12.12
C LYS A 108 -17.70 -6.81 -11.22
N VAL A 109 -17.26 -5.60 -10.91
CA VAL A 109 -17.88 -4.74 -9.89
C VAL A 109 -18.29 -3.38 -10.50
N TYR A 110 -18.97 -3.44 -11.63
CA TYR A 110 -19.50 -2.23 -12.30
C TYR A 110 -20.65 -1.60 -11.53
N PRO A 111 -20.77 -0.25 -11.44
CA PRO A 111 -19.81 0.81 -11.84
C PRO A 111 -18.79 1.16 -10.72
N GLN A 112 -18.93 0.57 -9.56
CA GLN A 112 -18.22 0.95 -8.33
C GLN A 112 -16.76 0.53 -8.34
N GLY A 113 -16.39 -0.51 -9.12
CA GLY A 113 -15.00 -0.99 -9.22
C GLY A 113 -14.01 0.08 -9.69
N THR A 114 -14.44 0.92 -10.62
CA THR A 114 -13.61 2.04 -11.09
C THR A 114 -13.39 3.08 -9.98
N THR A 115 -14.44 3.45 -9.25
CA THR A 115 -14.33 4.39 -8.13
C THR A 115 -13.43 3.84 -7.02
N MET A 116 -13.51 2.53 -6.75
CA MET A 116 -12.63 1.88 -5.78
C MET A 116 -11.17 1.93 -6.21
N MET A 117 -10.87 1.67 -7.48
CA MET A 117 -9.50 1.73 -7.98
C MET A 117 -8.93 3.15 -7.92
N CYS A 118 -9.71 4.18 -8.23
CA CYS A 118 -9.31 5.58 -8.07
C CYS A 118 -8.99 5.98 -6.61
N VAL A 119 -9.46 5.21 -5.62
CA VAL A 119 -9.08 5.41 -4.21
C VAL A 119 -7.87 4.55 -3.83
N ILE A 120 -7.83 3.29 -4.28
CA ILE A 120 -6.77 2.33 -3.92
C ILE A 120 -5.42 2.78 -4.47
N VAL A 121 -5.35 3.25 -5.71
CA VAL A 121 -4.08 3.58 -6.37
C VAL A 121 -3.34 4.73 -5.70
N PRO A 122 -3.95 5.90 -5.41
CA PRO A 122 -3.27 6.97 -4.67
C PRO A 122 -2.84 6.51 -3.27
N VAL A 123 -3.65 5.70 -2.60
CA VAL A 123 -3.33 5.17 -1.27
C VAL A 123 -2.09 4.26 -1.32
N VAL A 124 -2.03 3.33 -2.28
CA VAL A 124 -0.86 2.45 -2.46
C VAL A 124 0.39 3.27 -2.84
N MET A 125 0.23 4.29 -3.68
CA MET A 125 1.30 5.22 -4.04
C MET A 125 1.85 5.94 -2.79
N LEU A 126 0.98 6.49 -1.95
CA LEU A 126 1.37 7.18 -0.71
C LEU A 126 2.11 6.24 0.25
N ILE A 127 1.62 5.00 0.42
CA ILE A 127 2.32 3.99 1.23
C ILE A 127 3.71 3.72 0.65
N GLY A 128 3.83 3.56 -0.67
CA GLY A 128 5.12 3.35 -1.34
C GLY A 128 6.11 4.48 -1.06
N ILE A 129 5.66 5.73 -1.10
CA ILE A 129 6.46 6.92 -0.77
C ILE A 129 6.86 6.91 0.71
N VAL A 130 5.92 6.59 1.61
CA VAL A 130 6.19 6.48 3.05
C VAL A 130 7.26 5.43 3.34
N PHE A 131 7.21 4.27 2.69
CA PHE A 131 8.24 3.23 2.83
C PHE A 131 9.64 3.66 2.38
N LEU A 132 9.72 4.58 1.43
CA LEU A 132 11.00 5.06 0.89
C LEU A 132 11.61 6.22 1.67
N LEU A 133 10.76 7.10 2.23
CA LEU A 133 11.19 8.35 2.86
C LEU A 133 11.18 8.31 4.38
N TYR A 134 10.26 7.58 4.99
CA TYR A 134 10.06 7.58 6.45
C TYR A 134 10.77 6.41 7.14
N PRO A 135 10.98 6.53 8.47
CA PRO A 135 11.49 5.44 9.30
C PRO A 135 10.59 4.20 9.21
N ARG A 136 11.17 3.03 9.35
CA ARG A 136 10.44 1.76 9.25
C ARG A 136 9.30 1.61 10.26
N GLU A 137 9.44 2.24 11.42
CA GLU A 137 8.42 2.29 12.48
C GLU A 137 7.11 2.92 11.99
N PHE A 138 7.23 4.10 11.35
CA PHE A 138 6.07 4.76 10.76
C PHE A 138 5.50 3.95 9.60
N SER A 139 6.36 3.30 8.79
CA SER A 139 5.90 2.47 7.68
C SER A 139 5.01 1.32 8.14
N VAL A 140 5.35 0.66 9.26
CA VAL A 140 4.53 -0.43 9.83
C VAL A 140 3.17 0.10 10.30
N GLN A 141 3.17 1.24 10.98
CA GLN A 141 1.93 1.89 11.44
C GLN A 141 1.08 2.37 10.25
N ALA A 142 1.70 2.95 9.23
CA ALA A 142 1.04 3.43 8.03
C ALA A 142 0.31 2.29 7.28
N VAL A 143 0.90 1.10 7.19
CA VAL A 143 0.23 -0.06 6.58
C VAL A 143 -0.98 -0.50 7.41
N GLY A 144 -0.86 -0.58 8.73
CA GLY A 144 -1.97 -0.93 9.61
C GLY A 144 -3.12 0.07 9.51
N LEU A 145 -2.80 1.37 9.57
CA LEU A 145 -3.77 2.47 9.44
C LEU A 145 -4.46 2.46 8.07
N THR A 146 -3.69 2.27 7.01
CA THR A 146 -4.24 2.24 5.65
C THR A 146 -5.15 1.04 5.43
N ALA A 147 -4.75 -0.15 5.91
CA ALA A 147 -5.60 -1.34 5.84
C ALA A 147 -6.93 -1.11 6.59
N SER A 148 -6.87 -0.45 7.74
CA SER A 148 -8.06 -0.13 8.55
C SER A 148 -8.96 0.93 7.89
N LEU A 149 -8.37 1.98 7.33
CA LEU A 149 -9.10 3.01 6.58
C LEU A 149 -9.80 2.42 5.35
N MET A 150 -9.11 1.54 4.61
CA MET A 150 -9.70 0.84 3.47
C MET A 150 -10.85 -0.09 3.89
N ALA A 151 -10.68 -0.85 4.96
CA ALA A 151 -11.74 -1.69 5.49
C ALA A 151 -12.98 -0.86 5.87
N MET A 152 -12.79 0.24 6.60
CA MET A 152 -13.88 1.13 6.98
C MET A 152 -14.58 1.78 5.79
N TYR A 153 -13.81 2.23 4.80
CA TYR A 153 -14.35 2.77 3.56
C TYR A 153 -15.24 1.74 2.85
N LEU A 154 -14.78 0.48 2.75
CA LEU A 154 -15.54 -0.59 2.12
C LEU A 154 -16.79 -0.98 2.91
N ILE A 155 -16.70 -1.06 4.24
CA ILE A 155 -17.86 -1.33 5.11
C ILE A 155 -18.92 -0.24 4.93
N HIS A 156 -18.49 1.03 4.98
CA HIS A 156 -19.41 2.15 4.81
C HIS A 156 -20.09 2.15 3.42
N ARG A 157 -19.32 1.86 2.36
CA ARG A 157 -19.84 1.86 0.99
C ARG A 157 -20.68 0.64 0.67
N GLY A 158 -20.39 -0.50 1.30
CA GLY A 158 -21.03 -1.79 1.04
C GLY A 158 -22.27 -2.07 1.89
N SER A 159 -22.55 -1.27 2.91
CA SER A 159 -23.64 -1.51 3.86
C SER A 159 -25.07 -1.42 3.29
N GLY A 160 -25.23 -1.24 1.99
CA GLY A 160 -26.55 -1.09 1.32
C GLY A 160 -26.82 -2.07 0.17
N SER A 161 -25.97 -3.05 -0.11
CA SER A 161 -26.15 -3.95 -1.24
C SER A 161 -25.71 -5.39 -0.95
N ASP A 162 -26.59 -6.35 -1.24
CA ASP A 162 -26.34 -7.79 -1.04
C ASP A 162 -25.12 -8.31 -1.84
N THR A 163 -24.88 -7.73 -3.01
CA THR A 163 -23.76 -8.12 -3.89
C THR A 163 -22.38 -7.77 -3.31
N TRP A 164 -22.29 -6.77 -2.42
CA TRP A 164 -21.05 -6.28 -1.82
C TRP A 164 -20.70 -6.98 -0.51
N GLY A 165 -21.67 -7.61 0.15
CA GLY A 165 -21.48 -8.19 1.48
C GLY A 165 -20.30 -9.16 1.56
N GLY A 166 -20.14 -10.04 0.57
CA GLY A 166 -19.02 -10.97 0.51
C GLY A 166 -17.66 -10.30 0.31
N ILE A 167 -17.58 -9.29 -0.56
CA ILE A 167 -16.33 -8.55 -0.84
C ILE A 167 -15.94 -7.72 0.38
N VAL A 168 -16.88 -7.01 0.99
CA VAL A 168 -16.66 -6.19 2.19
C VAL A 168 -16.18 -7.07 3.34
N THR A 169 -16.82 -8.20 3.59
CA THR A 169 -16.44 -9.14 4.65
C THR A 169 -15.04 -9.70 4.38
N GLY A 170 -14.77 -10.15 3.15
CA GLY A 170 -13.46 -10.68 2.78
C GLY A 170 -12.33 -9.66 2.94
N CYS A 171 -12.52 -8.43 2.47
CA CYS A 171 -11.55 -7.34 2.63
C CYS A 171 -11.35 -6.94 4.09
N SER A 172 -12.40 -6.94 4.89
CA SER A 172 -12.31 -6.63 6.33
C SER A 172 -11.56 -7.70 7.10
N ILE A 173 -11.80 -8.98 6.80
CA ILE A 173 -11.04 -10.10 7.37
C ILE A 173 -9.57 -9.99 6.98
N LEU A 174 -9.29 -9.69 5.71
CA LEU A 174 -7.91 -9.49 5.23
C LEU A 174 -7.23 -8.33 5.95
N ALA A 175 -7.91 -7.21 6.17
CA ALA A 175 -7.38 -6.07 6.92
C ALA A 175 -7.08 -6.44 8.38
N ILE A 176 -7.96 -7.19 9.05
CA ILE A 176 -7.71 -7.70 10.41
C ILE A 176 -6.49 -8.62 10.41
N CYS A 177 -6.38 -9.54 9.43
CA CYS A 177 -5.23 -10.42 9.30
C CYS A 177 -3.93 -9.63 9.11
N VAL A 178 -3.93 -8.58 8.28
CA VAL A 178 -2.77 -7.70 8.08
C VAL A 178 -2.37 -7.03 9.40
N VAL A 179 -3.31 -6.42 10.12
CA VAL A 179 -3.05 -5.77 11.42
C VAL A 179 -2.54 -6.78 12.44
N ALA A 180 -3.12 -7.99 12.52
CA ALA A 180 -2.68 -9.05 13.41
C ALA A 180 -1.26 -9.54 13.09
N VAL A 181 -0.96 -9.76 11.81
CA VAL A 181 0.38 -10.16 11.35
C VAL A 181 1.42 -9.10 11.70
N LEU A 182 1.09 -7.81 11.48
CA LEU A 182 1.96 -6.70 11.87
C LEU A 182 2.18 -6.67 13.39
N GLY A 183 1.12 -6.85 14.19
CA GLY A 183 1.22 -6.92 15.65
C GLY A 183 2.14 -8.06 16.11
N VAL A 184 1.99 -9.25 15.55
CA VAL A 184 2.85 -10.41 15.84
C VAL A 184 4.28 -10.18 15.37
N ALA A 185 4.47 -9.54 14.21
CA ALA A 185 5.80 -9.22 13.67
C ALA A 185 6.54 -8.23 14.59
N VAL A 186 5.85 -7.18 15.05
CA VAL A 186 6.40 -6.19 16.00
C VAL A 186 6.69 -6.84 17.34
N PHE A 187 5.83 -7.73 17.85
CA PHE A 187 6.06 -8.47 19.09
C PHE A 187 7.31 -9.36 19.02
N LYS A 188 7.48 -10.10 17.91
CA LYS A 188 8.68 -10.93 17.70
C LYS A 188 9.93 -10.07 17.51
N ALA A 189 9.81 -8.93 16.85
CA ALA A 189 10.91 -7.98 16.70
C ALA A 189 11.33 -7.40 18.05
N GLY A 190 10.37 -7.03 18.92
CA GLY A 190 10.66 -6.53 20.27
C GLY A 190 11.41 -7.51 21.15
N LYS A 191 11.20 -8.83 20.99
CA LYS A 191 11.95 -9.88 21.71
C LYS A 191 13.35 -10.16 21.12
N ASN A 192 13.66 -9.69 19.90
CA ASN A 192 14.87 -9.99 19.15
C ASN A 192 15.61 -8.72 18.69
N ASP A 193 15.71 -7.70 19.53
CA ASP A 193 16.40 -6.42 19.24
C ASP A 193 16.01 -5.79 17.88
N GLY A 194 14.72 -5.81 17.56
CA GLY A 194 14.17 -5.23 16.34
C GLY A 194 14.36 -6.06 15.07
N LYS A 195 14.85 -7.31 15.17
CA LYS A 195 15.15 -8.19 14.02
C LYS A 195 14.18 -9.37 13.94
N LEU A 196 13.72 -9.69 12.74
CA LEU A 196 13.00 -10.93 12.43
C LEU A 196 13.95 -11.98 11.87
N LYS A 197 14.43 -12.91 12.71
CA LYS A 197 15.35 -14.01 12.32
C LYS A 197 14.83 -14.89 11.18
N LYS A 198 13.51 -15.05 11.05
CA LYS A 198 12.89 -15.90 10.00
C LYS A 198 12.87 -15.28 8.60
N LEU A 199 13.01 -13.97 8.44
CA LEU A 199 12.95 -13.26 7.15
C LEU A 199 14.28 -12.60 6.76
N GLY A 200 15.41 -13.27 7.03
CA GLY A 200 16.71 -12.79 6.57
C GLY A 200 17.25 -11.59 7.33
N ASP A 201 17.09 -11.55 8.65
CA ASP A 201 17.64 -10.49 9.54
C ASP A 201 17.12 -9.07 9.23
N LEU A 202 15.90 -8.97 8.68
CA LEU A 202 15.26 -7.69 8.39
C LEU A 202 14.94 -6.96 9.70
N ARG A 203 15.57 -5.82 9.93
CA ARG A 203 15.19 -4.90 11.01
C ARG A 203 13.85 -4.24 10.64
N ILE A 204 12.81 -4.48 11.44
CA ILE A 204 11.47 -3.89 11.26
C ILE A 204 11.30 -2.65 12.10
N VAL A 205 11.93 -2.61 13.29
CA VAL A 205 11.84 -1.49 14.23
C VAL A 205 13.26 -1.10 14.65
N SER A 206 13.51 0.19 14.89
CA SER A 206 14.78 0.67 15.45
C SER A 206 14.93 0.21 16.91
N GLN A 207 16.15 0.14 17.44
CA GLN A 207 16.39 -0.21 18.84
C GLN A 207 15.79 0.81 19.83
N ASP A 208 15.74 2.08 19.41
CA ASP A 208 15.24 3.20 20.20
C ASP A 208 13.77 3.54 19.86
N GLY A 209 13.06 2.68 19.13
CA GLY A 209 11.70 2.93 18.67
C GLY A 209 10.66 2.74 19.78
N ASP A 210 9.64 3.60 19.76
CA ASP A 210 8.51 3.55 20.70
C ASP A 210 7.56 2.40 20.38
N TYR A 211 7.92 1.16 20.80
CA TYR A 211 7.07 -0.02 20.64
C TYR A 211 5.66 0.16 21.22
N LYS A 212 5.54 0.94 22.31
CA LYS A 212 4.24 1.23 22.94
C LYS A 212 3.31 1.98 21.99
N LEU A 213 3.84 2.97 21.26
CA LEU A 213 3.08 3.74 20.28
C LEU A 213 2.61 2.84 19.13
N ILE A 214 3.48 1.94 18.62
CA ILE A 214 3.14 1.02 17.54
C ILE A 214 2.00 0.09 17.97
N TYR A 215 2.09 -0.50 19.17
CA TYR A 215 1.04 -1.37 19.69
C TYR A 215 -0.27 -0.62 19.91
N ALA A 216 -0.23 0.59 20.46
CA ALA A 216 -1.41 1.41 20.66
C ALA A 216 -2.12 1.69 19.33
N VAL A 217 -1.38 2.09 18.30
CA VAL A 217 -1.93 2.35 16.96
C VAL A 217 -2.55 1.09 16.36
N LEU A 218 -1.84 -0.05 16.38
CA LEU A 218 -2.34 -1.31 15.84
C LEU A 218 -3.58 -1.83 16.61
N ALA A 219 -3.61 -1.65 17.94
CA ALA A 219 -4.77 -1.99 18.77
C ALA A 219 -5.99 -1.13 18.41
N VAL A 220 -5.80 0.18 18.26
CA VAL A 220 -6.86 1.10 17.82
C VAL A 220 -7.36 0.71 16.44
N CYS A 221 -6.48 0.38 15.50
CA CYS A 221 -6.85 -0.10 14.17
C CYS A 221 -7.71 -1.37 14.23
N ALA A 222 -7.31 -2.38 15.02
CA ALA A 222 -8.05 -3.61 15.16
C ALA A 222 -9.44 -3.38 15.78
N LEU A 223 -9.50 -2.61 16.87
CA LEU A 223 -10.76 -2.27 17.55
C LEU A 223 -11.71 -1.50 16.61
N ALA A 224 -11.17 -0.56 15.84
CA ALA A 224 -11.94 0.22 14.90
C ALA A 224 -12.58 -0.65 13.80
N ILE A 225 -11.85 -1.62 13.23
CA ILE A 225 -12.41 -2.55 12.23
C ILE A 225 -13.50 -3.42 12.86
N VAL A 226 -13.26 -3.97 14.05
CA VAL A 226 -14.24 -4.82 14.74
C VAL A 226 -15.51 -4.03 15.08
N ALA A 227 -15.38 -2.80 15.58
CA ALA A 227 -16.51 -1.92 15.87
C ALA A 227 -17.31 -1.58 14.61
N ALA A 228 -16.63 -1.31 13.49
CA ALA A 228 -17.27 -1.04 12.21
C ALA A 228 -18.01 -2.24 11.63
N LEU A 229 -17.50 -3.46 11.84
CA LEU A 229 -18.19 -4.70 11.44
C LEU A 229 -19.43 -4.96 12.29
N ALA A 230 -19.38 -4.63 13.59
CA ALA A 230 -20.52 -4.77 14.49
C ALA A 230 -21.63 -3.74 14.18
N VAL A 231 -21.25 -2.50 13.90
CA VAL A 231 -22.18 -1.40 13.61
C VAL A 231 -21.67 -0.59 12.43
N SER A 232 -22.21 -0.83 11.24
CA SER A 232 -21.75 -0.21 9.99
C SER A 232 -21.84 1.33 9.98
N SER A 233 -22.74 1.93 10.77
CA SER A 233 -22.83 3.39 10.94
C SER A 233 -21.57 3.99 11.58
N ILE A 234 -20.87 3.24 12.42
CA ILE A 234 -19.63 3.66 13.06
C ILE A 234 -18.48 3.76 12.04
N ALA A 235 -18.56 3.00 10.95
CA ALA A 235 -17.51 2.98 9.92
C ALA A 235 -17.22 4.38 9.34
N TYR A 236 -18.29 5.19 9.13
CA TYR A 236 -18.12 6.56 8.63
C TYR A 236 -17.36 7.46 9.62
N TYR A 237 -17.78 7.49 10.87
CA TYR A 237 -17.12 8.31 11.89
C TYR A 237 -15.72 7.80 12.21
N GLY A 238 -15.56 6.49 12.30
CA GLY A 238 -14.27 5.84 12.51
C GLY A 238 -13.26 6.13 11.41
N LEU A 239 -13.71 6.21 10.14
CA LEU A 239 -12.87 6.60 9.02
C LEU A 239 -12.27 7.99 9.23
N TRP A 240 -13.08 8.99 9.63
CA TRP A 240 -12.60 10.34 9.91
C TRP A 240 -11.65 10.41 11.10
N VAL A 241 -11.97 9.70 12.19
CA VAL A 241 -11.11 9.62 13.37
C VAL A 241 -9.74 9.01 13.03
N LEU A 242 -9.74 7.89 12.29
CA LEU A 242 -8.48 7.26 11.85
C LEU A 242 -7.71 8.13 10.84
N ALA A 243 -8.40 8.83 9.93
CA ALA A 243 -7.77 9.74 9.00
C ALA A 243 -7.05 10.90 9.71
N ILE A 244 -7.72 11.52 10.69
CA ILE A 244 -7.13 12.57 11.52
C ILE A 244 -5.96 12.00 12.34
N GLY A 245 -6.12 10.82 12.94
CA GLY A 245 -5.07 10.13 13.68
C GLY A 245 -3.85 9.84 12.81
N THR A 246 -4.06 9.40 11.56
CA THR A 246 -2.99 9.16 10.58
C THR A 246 -2.24 10.45 10.25
N PHE A 247 -2.98 11.55 10.07
CA PHE A 247 -2.37 12.85 9.81
C PHE A 247 -1.52 13.33 11.01
N LEU A 248 -2.06 13.26 12.22
CA LEU A 248 -1.32 13.63 13.43
C LEU A 248 -0.06 12.79 13.62
N LEU A 249 -0.15 11.50 13.33
CA LEU A 249 0.98 10.57 13.40
C LEU A 249 2.04 10.90 12.35
N ALA A 250 1.62 11.25 11.14
CA ALA A 250 2.53 11.69 10.08
C ALA A 250 3.26 12.99 10.47
N VAL A 251 2.55 13.96 11.05
CA VAL A 251 3.15 15.21 11.56
C VAL A 251 4.15 14.90 12.67
N TYR A 252 3.80 14.04 13.63
CA TYR A 252 4.70 13.63 14.72
C TYR A 252 6.00 13.03 14.18
N TYR A 253 5.94 12.07 13.25
CA TYR A 253 7.14 11.45 12.69
C TYR A 253 7.93 12.41 11.79
N THR A 254 7.26 13.36 11.13
CA THR A 254 7.91 14.42 10.37
C THR A 254 8.70 15.34 11.31
N CYS A 255 8.09 15.80 12.41
CA CYS A 255 8.79 16.60 13.41
C CYS A 255 9.98 15.84 14.02
N LEU A 256 9.81 14.56 14.31
CA LEU A 256 10.86 13.72 14.87
C LEU A 256 12.04 13.57 13.88
N LEU A 257 11.77 13.51 12.61
CA LEU A 257 12.78 13.43 11.55
C LEU A 257 13.61 14.71 11.44
N TYR A 258 12.99 15.88 11.71
CA TYR A 258 13.68 17.18 11.68
C TYR A 258 14.38 17.51 13.00
N THR A 259 13.86 16.98 14.13
CA THR A 259 14.42 17.25 15.47
C THR A 259 15.45 16.21 15.92
N SER A 260 15.56 15.06 15.23
CA SER A 260 16.66 14.11 15.43
C SER A 260 17.98 14.85 15.31
N PRO A 261 18.84 14.90 16.36
CA PRO A 261 20.12 15.57 16.25
C PRO A 261 20.87 14.94 15.08
N SER A 262 21.25 15.79 14.14
CA SER A 262 22.25 15.41 13.16
C SER A 262 23.40 14.82 13.96
N PRO A 263 23.95 13.63 13.64
CA PRO A 263 25.11 13.09 14.33
C PRO A 263 26.31 14.00 14.02
N ARG A 264 26.35 15.10 14.74
CA ARG A 264 27.39 16.12 14.64
C ARG A 264 28.24 16.17 15.91
N ASP A 265 28.11 15.12 16.76
CA ASP A 265 29.00 14.98 17.91
C ASP A 265 29.62 13.59 17.90
#